data_a7b18a6ed0f4d1775ac7e40c61298211
#
_entry.id   a7b18a6ed0f4d1775ac7e40c61298211
#
_cell.length_a   1.000
_cell.length_b   1.000
_cell.length_c   1.000
_cell.angle_alpha   90.00
_cell.angle_beta   90.00
_cell.angle_gamma   90.00
#
_symmetry.space_group_name_H-M   'P 1'
#
loop_
_entity.id
_entity.type
_entity.pdbx_description
1 polymer ?
#
loop_
_entity_poly.entity_id
_entity_poly.type
_entity_poly.pdbx_seq_one_letter_code
_entity_poly.pdbx_strand_id
1 'polypeptide(L)'
;MDPSQNNSPPYPHRHLLGIAGLSPQDINVLLDLAESEIEVSRQVEKKKSTLRGRTQINLFFEASTRTQSSFELAGKRLGADVMNMSVSSSSVKKGETLIDTAMTLNAMHPDILVIRHHAAGAVELLAQKVECSVINAGDGSHEHPTQALLDALTIRRHKGQLAGLVVAICGDIRHSRVARSNILLLGK
;
A
#
# COMPACT_ATOMS: atom_id res chain seq x y z
N MET A 1 10.04 -26.12 -14.27
CA MET A 1 8.81 -25.35 -14.59
C MET A 1 9.14 -23.90 -14.38
N ASP A 2 9.04 -23.09 -15.41
CA ASP A 2 9.34 -21.65 -15.40
C ASP A 2 8.27 -20.96 -14.54
N PRO A 3 8.64 -20.25 -13.44
CA PRO A 3 7.68 -19.57 -12.56
C PRO A 3 7.09 -18.29 -13.15
N SER A 4 7.33 -17.99 -14.42
CA SER A 4 6.92 -16.72 -15.08
C SER A 4 5.52 -16.73 -15.71
N GLN A 5 4.74 -17.80 -15.59
CA GLN A 5 3.38 -17.85 -16.14
C GLN A 5 2.32 -17.69 -15.02
N ASN A 6 2.30 -16.54 -14.39
CA ASN A 6 1.12 -16.12 -13.66
C ASN A 6 0.10 -15.58 -14.68
N ASN A 7 -0.87 -16.42 -15.09
CA ASN A 7 -1.93 -16.09 -16.05
C ASN A 7 -2.99 -15.12 -15.48
N SER A 8 -2.73 -14.51 -14.33
CA SER A 8 -3.60 -13.49 -13.78
C SER A 8 -3.51 -12.22 -14.65
N PRO A 9 -4.64 -11.59 -15.00
CA PRO A 9 -4.60 -10.32 -15.73
C PRO A 9 -3.78 -9.30 -14.93
N PRO A 10 -3.04 -8.39 -15.61
CA PRO A 10 -2.26 -7.39 -14.90
C PRO A 10 -3.20 -6.46 -14.11
N TYR A 11 -2.75 -6.02 -12.95
CA TYR A 11 -3.46 -5.02 -12.15
C TYR A 11 -3.60 -3.72 -12.98
N PRO A 12 -4.83 -3.25 -13.25
CA PRO A 12 -5.06 -2.22 -14.28
C PRO A 12 -4.82 -0.80 -13.79
N HIS A 13 -4.63 -0.59 -12.49
CA HIS A 13 -4.53 0.74 -11.91
C HIS A 13 -3.08 1.16 -11.70
N ARG A 14 -2.79 2.43 -12.00
CA ARG A 14 -1.47 3.04 -11.77
C ARG A 14 -1.17 3.22 -10.29
N HIS A 15 -2.18 3.52 -9.49
CA HIS A 15 -2.09 3.82 -8.07
C HIS A 15 -2.93 2.83 -7.24
N LEU A 16 -2.61 2.71 -5.96
CA LEU A 16 -3.45 2.03 -4.96
C LEU A 16 -3.81 3.05 -3.88
N LEU A 17 -4.86 3.83 -4.10
CA LEU A 17 -5.25 4.94 -3.22
C LEU A 17 -6.29 4.53 -2.17
N GLY A 18 -7.13 3.55 -2.48
CA GLY A 18 -8.18 3.05 -1.60
C GLY A 18 -8.78 1.75 -2.13
N ILE A 19 -9.71 1.21 -1.38
CA ILE A 19 -10.50 0.02 -1.77
C ILE A 19 -11.73 0.42 -2.58
N ALA A 20 -12.26 1.62 -2.37
CA ALA A 20 -13.50 2.08 -3.02
C ALA A 20 -13.46 1.93 -4.55
N GLY A 21 -12.34 2.28 -5.17
CA GLY A 21 -12.14 2.24 -6.63
C GLY A 21 -11.79 0.88 -7.22
N LEU A 22 -11.59 -0.17 -6.41
CA LEU A 22 -11.23 -1.50 -6.88
C LEU A 22 -12.48 -2.34 -7.17
N SER A 23 -12.45 -3.13 -8.23
CA SER A 23 -13.40 -4.20 -8.47
C SER A 23 -13.07 -5.44 -7.62
N PRO A 24 -14.03 -6.39 -7.43
CA PRO A 24 -13.71 -7.69 -6.81
C PRO A 24 -12.60 -8.44 -7.55
N GLN A 25 -12.50 -8.25 -8.85
CA GLN A 25 -11.46 -8.85 -9.69
C GLN A 25 -10.08 -8.28 -9.37
N ASP A 26 -9.95 -6.95 -9.25
CA ASP A 26 -8.70 -6.29 -8.85
C ASP A 26 -8.23 -6.75 -7.49
N ILE A 27 -9.17 -6.89 -6.53
CA ILE A 27 -8.88 -7.40 -5.19
C ILE A 27 -8.34 -8.83 -5.27
N ASN A 28 -8.99 -9.72 -6.03
CA ASN A 28 -8.54 -11.11 -6.17
C ASN A 28 -7.15 -11.19 -6.80
N VAL A 29 -6.86 -10.41 -7.85
CA VAL A 29 -5.51 -10.34 -8.47
C VAL A 29 -4.46 -9.97 -7.43
N LEU A 30 -4.73 -8.96 -6.60
CA LEU A 30 -3.80 -8.55 -5.53
C LEU A 30 -3.64 -9.63 -4.45
N LEU A 31 -4.72 -10.29 -4.05
CA LEU A 31 -4.67 -11.37 -3.05
C LEU A 31 -3.93 -12.61 -3.58
N ASP A 32 -4.12 -12.97 -4.85
CA ASP A 32 -3.45 -14.13 -5.46
C ASP A 32 -1.95 -13.85 -5.62
N LEU A 33 -1.58 -12.63 -6.02
CA LEU A 33 -0.19 -12.21 -6.05
C LEU A 33 0.43 -12.24 -4.64
N ALA A 34 -0.27 -11.72 -3.65
CA ALA A 34 0.21 -11.74 -2.25
C ALA A 34 0.37 -13.17 -1.72
N GLU A 35 -0.53 -14.09 -2.06
CA GLU A 35 -0.42 -15.52 -1.70
C GLU A 35 0.87 -16.13 -2.26
N SER A 36 1.20 -15.86 -3.53
CA SER A 36 2.43 -16.36 -4.15
C SER A 36 3.71 -15.84 -3.48
N GLU A 37 3.67 -14.61 -2.92
CA GLU A 37 4.82 -14.00 -2.25
C GLU A 37 5.07 -14.53 -0.83
N ILE A 38 4.07 -15.17 -0.21
CA ILE A 38 4.23 -15.77 1.13
C ILE A 38 5.28 -16.88 1.10
N GLU A 39 5.23 -17.75 0.12
CA GLU A 39 6.18 -18.87 -0.01
C GLU A 39 7.60 -18.36 -0.26
N VAL A 40 7.75 -17.33 -1.09
CA VAL A 40 9.06 -16.66 -1.30
C VAL A 40 9.60 -16.08 0.00
N SER A 41 8.73 -15.51 0.83
CA SER A 41 9.11 -14.92 2.12
C SER A 41 9.65 -15.94 3.14
N ARG A 42 9.38 -17.24 2.94
CA ARG A 42 9.84 -18.35 3.80
C ARG A 42 11.12 -19.01 3.32
N GLN A 43 11.54 -18.75 2.08
CA GLN A 43 12.75 -19.32 1.50
C GLN A 43 14.01 -18.71 2.09
N VAL A 44 15.16 -19.37 1.90
CA VAL A 44 16.47 -18.85 2.28
C VAL A 44 16.80 -17.60 1.45
N GLU A 45 16.66 -17.72 0.11
CA GLU A 45 16.78 -16.60 -0.80
C GLU A 45 15.42 -15.90 -0.94
N LYS A 46 15.35 -14.68 -0.42
CA LYS A 46 14.10 -13.87 -0.37
C LYS A 46 14.13 -12.69 -1.33
N LYS A 47 15.24 -12.52 -2.05
CA LYS A 47 15.38 -11.40 -2.98
C LYS A 47 14.91 -11.77 -4.38
N LYS A 48 14.20 -10.83 -5.00
CA LYS A 48 13.82 -10.86 -6.41
C LYS A 48 14.43 -9.66 -7.12
N SER A 49 14.45 -9.70 -8.45
CA SER A 49 14.94 -8.60 -9.29
C SER A 49 13.79 -7.81 -9.95
N THR A 50 12.54 -8.03 -9.54
CA THR A 50 11.34 -7.44 -10.14
C THR A 50 11.39 -5.92 -10.20
N LEU A 51 11.93 -5.27 -9.15
CA LEU A 51 12.06 -3.81 -9.06
C LEU A 51 13.53 -3.35 -9.13
N ARG A 52 14.42 -4.15 -9.71
CA ARG A 52 15.83 -3.78 -9.85
C ARG A 52 15.97 -2.50 -10.68
N GLY A 53 16.71 -1.52 -10.14
CA GLY A 53 16.88 -0.20 -10.76
C GLY A 53 15.69 0.74 -10.60
N ARG A 54 14.68 0.35 -9.82
CA ARG A 54 13.55 1.20 -9.44
C ARG A 54 13.76 1.82 -8.08
N THR A 55 13.29 3.05 -7.92
CA THR A 55 13.37 3.79 -6.65
C THR A 55 12.01 3.83 -5.97
N GLN A 56 11.97 3.37 -4.72
CA GLN A 56 10.81 3.46 -3.84
C GLN A 56 11.08 4.47 -2.72
N ILE A 57 10.21 5.46 -2.57
CA ILE A 57 10.24 6.40 -1.45
C ILE A 57 9.07 6.13 -0.51
N ASN A 58 9.37 5.88 0.76
CA ASN A 58 8.37 5.77 1.82
C ASN A 58 8.27 7.10 2.55
N LEU A 59 7.21 7.86 2.28
CA LEU A 59 6.97 9.19 2.81
C LEU A 59 5.93 9.15 3.93
N PHE A 60 6.37 9.30 5.18
CA PHE A 60 5.51 9.16 6.35
C PHE A 60 5.41 10.45 7.14
N PHE A 61 4.20 11.03 7.19
CA PHE A 61 3.83 12.19 8.00
C PHE A 61 3.29 11.80 9.38
N GLU A 62 2.96 10.53 9.58
CA GLU A 62 2.64 9.94 10.87
C GLU A 62 3.61 8.82 11.20
N ALA A 63 4.05 8.74 12.44
CA ALA A 63 4.88 7.63 12.91
C ALA A 63 4.13 6.29 12.78
N SER A 64 4.75 5.33 12.12
CA SER A 64 4.22 3.98 12.00
C SER A 64 5.34 2.97 11.70
N THR A 65 5.97 2.47 12.76
CA THR A 65 7.09 1.55 12.66
C THR A 65 6.73 0.29 11.85
N ARG A 66 5.60 -0.35 12.15
CA ARG A 66 5.18 -1.56 11.44
C ARG A 66 4.96 -1.34 9.96
N THR A 67 4.19 -0.31 9.59
CA THR A 67 3.86 -0.04 8.19
C THR A 67 5.10 0.39 7.40
N GLN A 68 5.92 1.28 7.95
CA GLN A 68 7.14 1.72 7.30
C GLN A 68 8.11 0.56 7.07
N SER A 69 8.36 -0.25 8.11
CA SER A 69 9.26 -1.41 8.01
C SER A 69 8.75 -2.46 7.02
N SER A 70 7.43 -2.68 6.95
CA SER A 70 6.86 -3.65 6.00
C SER A 70 7.04 -3.20 4.54
N PHE A 71 6.82 -1.93 4.23
CA PHE A 71 7.06 -1.40 2.88
C PHE A 71 8.55 -1.34 2.54
N GLU A 72 9.40 -0.97 3.50
CA GLU A 72 10.85 -1.00 3.32
C GLU A 72 11.34 -2.41 2.99
N LEU A 73 10.90 -3.39 3.78
CA LEU A 73 11.29 -4.79 3.57
C LEU A 73 10.77 -5.32 2.23
N ALA A 74 9.53 -5.00 1.85
CA ALA A 74 8.95 -5.40 0.58
C ALA A 74 9.75 -4.86 -0.62
N GLY A 75 10.03 -3.56 -0.64
CA GLY A 75 10.82 -2.94 -1.70
C GLY A 75 12.22 -3.55 -1.82
N LYS A 76 12.92 -3.72 -0.70
CA LYS A 76 14.26 -4.34 -0.67
C LYS A 76 14.24 -5.80 -1.13
N ARG A 77 13.20 -6.57 -0.81
CA ARG A 77 13.04 -7.96 -1.29
C ARG A 77 12.75 -8.04 -2.78
N LEU A 78 12.04 -7.06 -3.31
CA LEU A 78 11.78 -6.95 -4.75
C LEU A 78 12.96 -6.36 -5.55
N GLY A 79 14.02 -5.90 -4.86
CA GLY A 79 15.23 -5.39 -5.49
C GLY A 79 15.23 -3.89 -5.75
N ALA A 80 14.28 -3.13 -5.19
CA ALA A 80 14.24 -1.68 -5.31
C ALA A 80 15.28 -1.00 -4.42
N ASP A 81 15.73 0.19 -4.83
CA ASP A 81 16.39 1.15 -3.97
C ASP A 81 15.34 1.85 -3.12
N VAL A 82 15.39 1.63 -1.80
CA VAL A 82 14.35 2.11 -0.88
C VAL A 82 14.87 3.24 0.01
N MET A 83 14.18 4.38 -0.02
CA MET A 83 14.44 5.52 0.84
C MET A 83 13.26 5.75 1.79
N ASN A 84 13.54 5.85 3.08
CA ASN A 84 12.56 6.23 4.10
C ASN A 84 12.68 7.71 4.43
N MET A 85 11.57 8.44 4.34
CA MET A 85 11.47 9.83 4.73
C MET A 85 10.37 10.00 5.79
N SER A 86 10.78 10.36 6.98
CA SER A 86 9.86 10.79 8.03
C SER A 86 9.79 12.31 8.01
N VAL A 87 8.65 12.84 7.61
CA VAL A 87 8.40 14.28 7.66
C VAL A 87 7.94 14.61 9.08
N SER A 88 8.85 14.42 10.04
CA SER A 88 8.62 14.91 11.39
C SER A 88 8.86 16.41 11.41
N SER A 89 7.86 17.18 11.77
CA SER A 89 7.89 18.54 12.37
C SER A 89 8.95 19.57 11.91
N SER A 90 10.06 19.19 11.26
CA SER A 90 11.12 20.14 10.87
C SER A 90 10.85 20.81 9.52
N SER A 91 10.39 20.09 8.50
CA SER A 91 10.07 20.65 7.18
C SER A 91 8.74 21.42 7.21
N VAL A 92 7.73 20.87 7.89
CA VAL A 92 6.44 21.57 8.13
C VAL A 92 6.63 22.83 8.97
N LYS A 93 7.57 22.84 9.92
CA LYS A 93 7.94 24.05 10.69
C LYS A 93 8.60 25.13 9.84
N LYS A 94 9.14 24.79 8.66
CA LYS A 94 9.72 25.76 7.71
C LYS A 94 8.70 26.32 6.71
N GLY A 95 7.41 25.97 6.84
CA GLY A 95 6.35 26.48 5.97
C GLY A 95 6.21 25.76 4.63
N GLU A 96 6.89 24.63 4.43
CA GLU A 96 6.70 23.80 3.23
C GLU A 96 5.28 23.20 3.22
N THR A 97 4.62 23.34 2.09
CA THR A 97 3.31 22.71 1.85
C THR A 97 3.48 21.26 1.43
N LEU A 98 2.39 20.48 1.56
CA LEU A 98 2.35 19.10 1.06
C LEU A 98 2.67 19.03 -0.45
N ILE A 99 2.25 20.05 -1.21
CA ILE A 99 2.50 20.15 -2.66
C ILE A 99 3.98 20.41 -2.93
N ASP A 100 4.63 21.29 -2.17
CA ASP A 100 6.06 21.54 -2.32
C ASP A 100 6.90 20.28 -2.07
N THR A 101 6.53 19.53 -1.04
CA THR A 101 7.13 18.21 -0.76
C THR A 101 6.94 17.25 -1.94
N ALA A 102 5.73 17.18 -2.52
CA ALA A 102 5.43 16.35 -3.67
C ALA A 102 6.27 16.73 -4.89
N MET A 103 6.37 18.02 -5.21
CA MET A 103 7.15 18.52 -6.34
C MET A 103 8.64 18.24 -6.16
N THR A 104 9.17 18.41 -4.95
CA THR A 104 10.56 18.08 -4.63
C THR A 104 10.85 16.59 -4.84
N LEU A 105 9.95 15.73 -4.38
CA LEU A 105 10.09 14.28 -4.56
C LEU A 105 9.93 13.87 -6.03
N ASN A 106 9.00 14.48 -6.75
CA ASN A 106 8.80 14.20 -8.17
C ASN A 106 10.06 14.55 -9.01
N ALA A 107 10.78 15.61 -8.63
CA ALA A 107 12.05 15.98 -9.26
C ALA A 107 13.18 14.96 -9.01
N MET A 108 13.04 14.06 -8.05
CA MET A 108 13.97 12.93 -7.84
C MET A 108 13.62 11.71 -8.72
N HIS A 109 12.57 11.79 -9.53
CA HIS A 109 12.09 10.73 -10.43
C HIS A 109 11.94 9.35 -9.76
N PRO A 110 11.21 9.22 -8.63
CA PRO A 110 10.93 7.92 -8.05
C PRO A 110 9.98 7.13 -8.95
N ASP A 111 10.02 5.80 -8.85
CA ASP A 111 9.07 4.92 -9.53
C ASP A 111 7.84 4.63 -8.67
N ILE A 112 8.04 4.58 -7.35
CA ILE A 112 7.00 4.25 -6.37
C ILE A 112 7.08 5.21 -5.18
N LEU A 113 5.95 5.78 -4.80
CA LEU A 113 5.79 6.62 -3.63
C LEU A 113 4.76 6.00 -2.68
N VAL A 114 5.22 5.56 -1.52
CA VAL A 114 4.36 5.04 -0.45
C VAL A 114 4.10 6.15 0.54
N ILE A 115 2.83 6.55 0.71
CA ILE A 115 2.49 7.73 1.51
C ILE A 115 1.59 7.36 2.67
N ARG A 116 1.94 7.86 3.87
CA ARG A 116 1.08 7.87 5.03
C ARG A 116 0.91 9.30 5.55
N HIS A 117 -0.34 9.74 5.70
CA HIS A 117 -0.66 11.12 6.10
C HIS A 117 -1.77 11.15 7.16
N HIS A 118 -1.75 12.18 8.02
CA HIS A 118 -2.78 12.38 9.06
C HIS A 118 -4.10 12.96 8.52
N ALA A 119 -4.06 13.62 7.37
CA ALA A 119 -5.26 14.21 6.75
C ALA A 119 -5.83 13.27 5.68
N ALA A 120 -7.14 13.06 5.72
CA ALA A 120 -7.89 12.33 4.69
C ALA A 120 -7.81 13.06 3.35
N GLY A 121 -7.64 12.30 2.24
CA GLY A 121 -7.52 12.85 0.89
C GLY A 121 -6.14 13.36 0.50
N ALA A 122 -5.20 13.49 1.45
CA ALA A 122 -3.85 13.99 1.17
C ALA A 122 -3.10 13.11 0.18
N VAL A 123 -3.27 11.78 0.28
CA VAL A 123 -2.60 10.82 -0.61
C VAL A 123 -3.13 10.94 -2.03
N GLU A 124 -4.43 11.11 -2.20
CA GLU A 124 -5.06 11.32 -3.51
C GLU A 124 -4.58 12.63 -4.16
N LEU A 125 -4.53 13.72 -3.37
CA LEU A 125 -4.00 15.01 -3.83
C LEU A 125 -2.55 14.87 -4.33
N LEU A 126 -1.70 14.15 -3.61
CA LEU A 126 -0.31 13.91 -4.01
C LEU A 126 -0.23 13.06 -5.29
N ALA A 127 -1.08 12.03 -5.42
CA ALA A 127 -1.11 11.18 -6.61
C ALA A 127 -1.40 11.96 -7.90
N GLN A 128 -2.15 13.07 -7.81
CA GLN A 128 -2.42 13.97 -8.95
C GLN A 128 -1.24 14.89 -9.31
N LYS A 129 -0.22 14.97 -8.46
CA LYS A 129 0.91 15.92 -8.60
C LYS A 129 2.24 15.24 -8.92
N VAL A 130 2.29 13.90 -8.89
CA VAL A 130 3.50 13.13 -9.14
C VAL A 130 3.34 12.21 -10.34
N GLU A 131 4.47 11.89 -10.98
CA GLU A 131 4.51 11.04 -12.18
C GLU A 131 4.72 9.55 -11.85
N CYS A 132 5.01 9.21 -10.61
CA CYS A 132 5.23 7.83 -10.16
C CYS A 132 3.95 7.12 -9.70
N SER A 133 4.03 5.82 -9.46
CA SER A 133 2.94 5.06 -8.82
C SER A 133 2.84 5.42 -7.33
N VAL A 134 1.61 5.63 -6.84
CA VAL A 134 1.36 5.99 -5.43
C VAL A 134 0.60 4.88 -4.74
N ILE A 135 1.07 4.52 -3.54
CA ILE A 135 0.44 3.56 -2.64
C ILE A 135 0.04 4.26 -1.34
N ASN A 136 -1.23 4.19 -0.99
CA ASN A 136 -1.76 4.71 0.26
C ASN A 136 -1.44 3.76 1.43
N ALA A 137 -0.58 4.21 2.34
CA ALA A 137 -0.21 3.51 3.58
C ALA A 137 -1.02 3.99 4.80
N GLY A 138 -2.14 4.65 4.56
CA GLY A 138 -3.07 5.19 5.54
C GLY A 138 -3.18 6.71 5.50
N ASP A 139 -4.37 7.23 5.25
CA ASP A 139 -4.66 8.67 5.22
C ASP A 139 -5.81 9.04 6.17
N GLY A 140 -5.48 9.75 7.23
CA GLY A 140 -6.44 10.22 8.24
C GLY A 140 -7.35 9.10 8.75
N SER A 141 -8.64 9.34 8.79
CA SER A 141 -9.70 8.35 9.07
C SER A 141 -10.32 7.76 7.78
N HIS A 142 -9.72 8.04 6.61
CA HIS A 142 -10.30 7.71 5.30
C HIS A 142 -10.07 6.25 4.93
N GLU A 143 -8.87 5.88 4.45
CA GLU A 143 -8.59 4.49 4.03
C GLU A 143 -7.18 4.00 4.41
N HIS A 144 -7.03 2.68 4.47
CA HIS A 144 -5.77 1.96 4.57
C HIS A 144 -5.86 0.69 3.72
N PRO A 145 -5.79 0.81 2.38
CA PRO A 145 -6.11 -0.28 1.46
C PRO A 145 -5.23 -1.51 1.66
N THR A 146 -3.94 -1.34 1.88
CA THR A 146 -3.03 -2.47 2.08
C THR A 146 -3.29 -3.23 3.39
N GLN A 147 -3.84 -2.57 4.42
CA GLN A 147 -4.26 -3.28 5.63
C GLN A 147 -5.52 -4.11 5.36
N ALA A 148 -6.51 -3.58 4.65
CA ALA A 148 -7.72 -4.34 4.31
C ALA A 148 -7.38 -5.55 3.42
N LEU A 149 -6.47 -5.40 2.46
CA LEU A 149 -5.98 -6.54 1.65
C LEU A 149 -5.27 -7.59 2.50
N LEU A 150 -4.46 -7.19 3.48
CA LEU A 150 -3.81 -8.09 4.43
C LEU A 150 -4.83 -8.85 5.27
N ASP A 151 -5.84 -8.15 5.80
CA ASP A 151 -6.90 -8.73 6.59
C ASP A 151 -7.74 -9.72 5.75
N ALA A 152 -8.10 -9.34 4.51
CA ALA A 152 -8.81 -10.20 3.58
C ALA A 152 -8.01 -11.47 3.23
N LEU A 153 -6.71 -11.34 2.96
CA LEU A 153 -5.84 -12.48 2.71
C LEU A 153 -5.81 -13.43 3.92
N THR A 154 -5.70 -12.87 5.12
CA THR A 154 -5.71 -13.63 6.37
C THR A 154 -7.03 -14.40 6.54
N ILE A 155 -8.17 -13.73 6.30
CA ILE A 155 -9.50 -14.35 6.36
C ILE A 155 -9.61 -15.46 5.31
N ARG A 156 -9.22 -15.19 4.05
CA ARG A 156 -9.26 -16.17 2.96
C ARG A 156 -8.45 -17.43 3.29
N ARG A 157 -7.27 -17.28 3.88
CA ARG A 157 -6.42 -18.41 4.28
C ARG A 157 -7.01 -19.24 5.42
N HIS A 158 -7.71 -18.62 6.36
CA HIS A 158 -8.31 -19.33 7.50
C HIS A 158 -9.68 -19.92 7.20
N LYS A 159 -10.46 -19.29 6.33
CA LYS A 159 -11.86 -19.69 6.02
C LYS A 159 -12.01 -20.37 4.66
N GLY A 160 -10.99 -20.34 3.81
CA GLY A 160 -11.01 -20.88 2.45
C GLY A 160 -11.71 -19.96 1.43
N GLN A 161 -12.51 -18.98 1.88
CA GLN A 161 -13.26 -18.05 1.04
C GLN A 161 -13.50 -16.72 1.75
N LEU A 162 -13.92 -15.70 1.00
CA LEU A 162 -14.36 -14.41 1.53
C LEU A 162 -15.88 -14.23 1.42
N ALA A 163 -16.49 -14.81 0.40
CA ALA A 163 -17.92 -14.66 0.15
C ALA A 163 -18.77 -15.39 1.21
N GLY A 164 -19.92 -14.82 1.56
CA GLY A 164 -20.90 -15.41 2.46
C GLY A 164 -20.52 -15.42 3.94
N LEU A 165 -19.45 -14.74 4.33
CA LEU A 165 -19.02 -14.62 5.71
C LEU A 165 -19.80 -13.52 6.45
N VAL A 166 -20.06 -13.74 7.74
CA VAL A 166 -20.51 -12.70 8.66
C VAL A 166 -19.30 -12.23 9.46
N VAL A 167 -18.93 -10.97 9.30
CA VAL A 167 -17.77 -10.36 9.95
C VAL A 167 -18.23 -9.26 10.89
N ALA A 168 -17.84 -9.35 12.16
CA ALA A 168 -18.09 -8.32 13.17
C ALA A 168 -16.83 -7.44 13.31
N ILE A 169 -16.99 -6.13 13.19
CA ILE A 169 -15.93 -5.15 13.43
C ILE A 169 -16.28 -4.40 14.71
N CYS A 170 -15.47 -4.54 15.75
CA CYS A 170 -15.69 -3.91 17.06
C CYS A 170 -14.65 -2.84 17.34
N GLY A 171 -15.08 -1.70 17.86
CA GLY A 171 -14.22 -0.60 18.28
C GLY A 171 -14.73 0.76 17.79
N ASP A 172 -13.85 1.75 17.66
CA ASP A 172 -14.18 3.07 17.13
C ASP A 172 -14.31 3.05 15.60
N ILE A 173 -15.48 2.61 15.11
CA ILE A 173 -15.75 2.46 13.68
C ILE A 173 -15.69 3.82 12.96
N ARG A 174 -16.13 4.88 13.61
CA ARG A 174 -16.23 6.22 13.02
C ARG A 174 -14.87 6.78 12.60
N HIS A 175 -13.83 6.57 13.41
CA HIS A 175 -12.51 7.16 13.20
C HIS A 175 -11.46 6.15 12.73
N SER A 176 -11.84 4.88 12.54
CA SER A 176 -10.93 3.85 12.09
C SER A 176 -10.89 3.74 10.57
N ARG A 177 -9.81 4.18 9.95
CA ARG A 177 -9.53 3.95 8.52
C ARG A 177 -9.47 2.47 8.16
N VAL A 178 -9.01 1.62 9.09
CA VAL A 178 -8.95 0.16 8.88
C VAL A 178 -10.36 -0.43 8.82
N ALA A 179 -11.23 -0.06 9.77
CA ALA A 179 -12.62 -0.50 9.75
C ALA A 179 -13.31 -0.09 8.44
N ARG A 180 -13.11 1.16 8.01
CA ARG A 180 -13.70 1.70 6.77
C ARG A 180 -13.23 0.91 5.55
N SER A 181 -11.92 0.70 5.38
CA SER A 181 -11.40 -0.07 4.25
C SER A 181 -11.85 -1.52 4.28
N ASN A 182 -11.96 -2.16 5.46
CA ASN A 182 -12.48 -3.52 5.58
C ASN A 182 -13.98 -3.61 5.24
N ILE A 183 -14.80 -2.64 5.66
CA ILE A 183 -16.21 -2.57 5.28
C ILE A 183 -16.35 -2.47 3.75
N LEU A 184 -15.55 -1.62 3.11
CA LEU A 184 -15.56 -1.47 1.66
C LEU A 184 -15.10 -2.75 0.94
N LEU A 185 -14.06 -3.43 1.44
CA LEU A 185 -13.52 -4.62 0.79
C LEU A 185 -14.46 -5.83 0.95
N LEU A 186 -14.91 -6.08 2.17
CA LEU A 186 -15.74 -7.25 2.50
C LEU A 186 -17.19 -7.10 2.04
N GLY A 187 -17.61 -5.89 1.66
CA GLY A 187 -18.93 -5.61 1.08
C GLY A 187 -18.99 -5.79 -0.44
N LYS A 188 -17.88 -6.10 -1.11
CA LYS A 188 -17.79 -6.37 -2.56
C LYS A 188 -17.91 -7.84 -2.89
#